data_a2df737a5e689e5a94e2545b6e09e8a7
#
_entry.id   a2df737a5e689e5a94e2545b6e09e8a7
#
_cell.length_a   1.000
_cell.length_b   1.000
_cell.length_c   1.000
_cell.angle_alpha   90.00
_cell.angle_beta   90.00
_cell.angle_gamma   90.00
#
_symmetry.space_group_name_H-M   'P 1'
#
loop_
_entity.id
_entity.type
_entity.pdbx_description
1 polymer ?
#
loop_
_entity_poly.entity_id
_entity_poly.type
_entity_poly.pdbx_seq_one_letter_code
_entity_poly.pdbx_strand_id
1 'polypeptide(L)'
;MLTRLINVLDPDRLGDARKLVTGGRFVNGALSAGMAAQRVKNNQELAVDERSMRQLNNLVMGSLVKHPVYRSAALPLKVATPYYARYSAGMSYGNHVDDPIMGQGDLYRSDISVTIFLSGPEDYDGGELVIQTPFGEQFVKLPAGDAVIYPSSSVHRVAEVTRGERLVAVSWIQSMVRDPDKRSLLHELNQAREKLLHDNPQAVETSRVNHTYINLVRMWSEI
;
A
#
# COMPACT_ATOMS: atom_id res chain seq x y z
N MET A 1 11.01 -6.20 0.29
CA MET A 1 9.89 -7.14 0.63
C MET A 1 8.64 -6.70 -0.13
N LEU A 2 8.00 -7.62 -0.86
CA LEU A 2 6.68 -7.45 -1.46
C LEU A 2 5.72 -8.31 -0.63
N THR A 3 4.67 -7.72 -0.05
CA THR A 3 3.79 -8.41 0.91
C THR A 3 2.33 -8.13 0.57
N ARG A 4 1.54 -9.20 0.44
CA ARG A 4 0.09 -9.13 0.29
C ARG A 4 -0.57 -8.99 1.66
N LEU A 5 -1.55 -8.12 1.75
CA LEU A 5 -2.43 -7.92 2.90
C LEU A 5 -3.83 -8.41 2.52
N ILE A 6 -4.28 -9.49 3.16
CA ILE A 6 -5.56 -10.12 2.83
C ILE A 6 -6.67 -9.47 3.66
N ASN A 7 -7.77 -9.12 3.00
CA ASN A 7 -8.98 -8.62 3.67
C ASN A 7 -8.74 -7.35 4.51
N VAL A 8 -8.03 -6.37 3.93
CA VAL A 8 -7.84 -5.04 4.54
C VAL A 8 -9.19 -4.33 4.69
N LEU A 9 -10.06 -4.46 3.68
CA LEU A 9 -11.45 -4.02 3.73
C LEU A 9 -12.35 -5.26 3.74
N ASP A 10 -13.13 -5.42 4.80
CA ASP A 10 -14.22 -6.39 4.82
C ASP A 10 -15.29 -6.01 3.78
N PRO A 11 -16.24 -6.93 3.45
CA PRO A 11 -17.22 -6.69 2.39
C PRO A 11 -18.08 -5.44 2.59
N ASP A 12 -18.45 -5.11 3.83
CA ASP A 12 -19.29 -3.96 4.14
C ASP A 12 -18.52 -2.66 3.92
N ARG A 13 -17.31 -2.56 4.46
CA ARG A 13 -16.42 -1.40 4.26
C ARG A 13 -16.01 -1.22 2.81
N LEU A 14 -15.75 -2.32 2.10
CA LEU A 14 -15.47 -2.29 0.67
C LEU A 14 -16.67 -1.75 -0.11
N GLY A 15 -17.87 -2.22 0.20
CA GLY A 15 -19.11 -1.76 -0.41
C GLY A 15 -19.33 -0.26 -0.22
N ASP A 16 -19.13 0.24 0.99
CA ASP A 16 -19.26 1.67 1.31
C ASP A 16 -18.17 2.52 0.65
N ALA A 17 -16.91 2.04 0.63
CA ALA A 17 -15.83 2.72 -0.07
C ALA A 17 -16.10 2.80 -1.58
N ARG A 18 -16.55 1.71 -2.20
CA ARG A 18 -16.91 1.69 -3.64
C ARG A 18 -18.04 2.67 -3.95
N LYS A 19 -19.09 2.76 -3.14
CA LYS A 19 -20.19 3.74 -3.32
C LYS A 19 -19.67 5.17 -3.34
N LEU A 20 -18.79 5.53 -2.39
CA LEU A 20 -18.20 6.86 -2.32
C LEU A 20 -17.31 7.17 -3.52
N VAL A 21 -16.51 6.20 -3.94
CA VAL A 21 -15.61 6.35 -5.11
C VAL A 21 -16.40 6.47 -6.40
N THR A 22 -17.36 5.57 -6.66
CA THR A 22 -18.14 5.57 -7.92
C THR A 22 -19.12 6.75 -8.01
N GLY A 23 -19.59 7.28 -6.89
CA GLY A 23 -20.44 8.46 -6.84
C GLY A 23 -19.70 9.79 -7.04
N GLY A 24 -18.36 9.78 -7.05
CA GLY A 24 -17.54 10.99 -7.15
C GLY A 24 -17.18 11.37 -8.58
N ARG A 25 -16.70 12.61 -8.75
CA ARG A 25 -16.14 13.09 -10.01
C ARG A 25 -14.66 12.68 -10.10
N PHE A 26 -14.21 12.32 -11.29
CA PHE A 26 -12.80 12.03 -11.55
C PHE A 26 -12.17 13.13 -12.42
N VAL A 27 -10.91 13.43 -12.11
CA VAL A 27 -10.07 14.40 -12.83
C VAL A 27 -8.81 13.71 -13.37
N ASN A 28 -8.10 14.39 -14.29
CA ASN A 28 -6.87 13.85 -14.86
C ASN A 28 -5.82 13.63 -13.74
N GLY A 29 -5.39 12.38 -13.56
CA GLY A 29 -4.43 12.00 -12.52
C GLY A 29 -2.99 12.44 -12.80
N ALA A 30 -2.65 12.84 -14.02
CA ALA A 30 -1.32 13.36 -14.33
C ALA A 30 -0.97 14.62 -13.51
N LEU A 31 -1.98 15.37 -13.03
CA LEU A 31 -1.78 16.60 -12.25
C LEU A 31 -1.13 16.36 -10.88
N SER A 32 -1.23 15.17 -10.32
CA SER A 32 -0.66 14.80 -9.02
C SER A 32 0.74 14.19 -9.11
N ALA A 33 1.25 13.94 -10.33
CA ALA A 33 2.52 13.25 -10.55
C ALA A 33 3.69 14.26 -10.73
N GLY A 34 4.89 13.89 -10.29
CA GLY A 34 6.11 14.62 -10.58
C GLY A 34 6.44 14.63 -12.07
N MET A 35 7.31 15.55 -12.50
CA MET A 35 7.56 15.86 -13.93
C MET A 35 7.86 14.62 -14.80
N ALA A 36 8.62 13.65 -14.33
CA ALA A 36 8.96 12.46 -15.10
C ALA A 36 7.76 11.50 -15.19
N ALA A 37 7.11 11.24 -14.07
CA ALA A 37 5.98 10.35 -13.97
C ALA A 37 4.73 10.87 -14.72
N GLN A 38 4.56 12.18 -14.80
CA GLN A 38 3.48 12.85 -15.54
C GLN A 38 3.43 12.45 -17.02
N ARG A 39 4.58 12.23 -17.65
CA ARG A 39 4.69 11.88 -19.08
C ARG A 39 4.15 10.50 -19.43
N VAL A 40 4.08 9.61 -18.43
CA VAL A 40 3.69 8.21 -18.60
C VAL A 40 2.44 7.85 -17.81
N LYS A 41 1.84 8.80 -17.09
CA LYS A 41 0.64 8.61 -16.27
C LYS A 41 -0.62 8.96 -17.08
N ASN A 42 -1.40 7.94 -17.42
CA ASN A 42 -2.70 8.06 -18.07
C ASN A 42 -3.75 7.36 -17.20
N ASN A 43 -4.28 8.09 -16.21
CA ASN A 43 -5.35 7.63 -15.33
C ASN A 43 -6.19 8.81 -14.85
N GLN A 44 -7.16 8.54 -14.03
CA GLN A 44 -8.01 9.53 -13.38
C GLN A 44 -7.94 9.38 -11.86
N GLU A 45 -8.08 10.48 -11.15
CA GLU A 45 -8.13 10.52 -9.70
C GLU A 45 -9.43 11.13 -9.20
N LEU A 46 -9.93 10.59 -8.08
CA LEU A 46 -11.16 11.01 -7.46
C LEU A 46 -11.04 12.44 -6.93
N ALA A 47 -11.99 13.29 -7.30
CA ALA A 47 -12.19 14.63 -6.78
C ALA A 47 -13.58 14.74 -6.16
N VAL A 48 -13.65 14.72 -4.86
CA VAL A 48 -14.88 14.89 -4.06
C VAL A 48 -14.68 16.01 -3.04
N ASP A 49 -15.79 16.46 -2.43
CA ASP A 49 -15.72 17.40 -1.32
C ASP A 49 -14.96 16.83 -0.12
N GLU A 50 -14.47 17.73 0.75
CA GLU A 50 -13.64 17.34 1.89
C GLU A 50 -14.33 16.37 2.86
N ARG A 51 -15.66 16.45 3.02
CA ARG A 51 -16.41 15.58 3.94
C ARG A 51 -16.41 14.16 3.41
N SER A 52 -16.74 13.98 2.12
CA SER A 52 -16.73 12.68 1.44
C SER A 52 -15.32 12.09 1.41
N MET A 53 -14.29 12.91 1.15
CA MET A 53 -12.90 12.46 1.19
C MET A 53 -12.49 12.01 2.59
N ARG A 54 -12.81 12.75 3.64
CA ARG A 54 -12.53 12.34 5.03
C ARG A 54 -13.25 11.04 5.39
N GLN A 55 -14.51 10.88 4.99
CA GLN A 55 -15.25 9.65 5.24
C GLN A 55 -14.58 8.45 4.55
N LEU A 56 -14.22 8.58 3.29
CA LEU A 56 -13.56 7.55 2.51
C LEU A 56 -12.17 7.20 3.09
N ASN A 57 -11.37 8.19 3.46
CA ASN A 57 -10.07 7.99 4.10
C ASN A 57 -10.20 7.27 5.45
N ASN A 58 -11.19 7.60 6.26
CA ASN A 58 -11.44 6.90 7.52
C ASN A 58 -11.82 5.43 7.31
N LEU A 59 -12.59 5.12 6.27
CA LEU A 59 -12.93 3.74 5.92
C LEU A 59 -11.67 2.97 5.48
N VAL A 60 -10.95 3.47 4.50
CA VAL A 60 -9.86 2.76 3.84
C VAL A 60 -8.61 2.73 4.72
N MET A 61 -8.11 3.91 5.13
CA MET A 61 -6.89 3.99 5.93
C MET A 61 -7.11 3.52 7.36
N GLY A 62 -8.29 3.77 7.93
CA GLY A 62 -8.64 3.25 9.25
C GLY A 62 -8.67 1.73 9.33
N SER A 63 -8.90 1.04 8.21
CA SER A 63 -8.78 -0.43 8.10
C SER A 63 -7.31 -0.85 7.93
N LEU A 64 -6.59 -0.19 7.03
CA LEU A 64 -5.17 -0.50 6.76
C LEU A 64 -4.31 -0.40 8.03
N VAL A 65 -4.41 0.70 8.79
CA VAL A 65 -3.55 0.92 9.97
C VAL A 65 -3.81 -0.05 11.12
N LYS A 66 -4.95 -0.74 11.10
CA LYS A 66 -5.28 -1.78 12.08
C LYS A 66 -4.83 -3.17 11.65
N HIS A 67 -4.51 -3.34 10.37
CA HIS A 67 -4.18 -4.66 9.83
C HIS A 67 -2.84 -5.18 10.41
N PRO A 68 -2.80 -6.37 11.02
CA PRO A 68 -1.63 -6.85 11.77
C PRO A 68 -0.39 -7.01 10.89
N VAL A 69 -0.54 -7.60 9.69
CA VAL A 69 0.56 -7.78 8.74
C VAL A 69 1.10 -6.42 8.27
N TYR A 70 0.22 -5.44 8.01
CA TYR A 70 0.65 -4.08 7.69
C TYR A 70 1.53 -3.48 8.79
N ARG A 71 1.09 -3.57 10.03
CA ARG A 71 1.82 -2.99 11.17
C ARG A 71 3.20 -3.61 11.34
N SER A 72 3.31 -4.93 11.21
CA SER A 72 4.59 -5.63 11.39
C SER A 72 5.52 -5.49 10.19
N ALA A 73 4.99 -5.43 8.96
CA ALA A 73 5.77 -5.35 7.75
C ALA A 73 6.21 -3.92 7.39
N ALA A 74 5.33 -2.94 7.63
CA ALA A 74 5.62 -1.55 7.29
C ALA A 74 6.30 -0.78 8.43
N LEU A 75 6.08 -1.12 9.70
CA LEU A 75 6.55 -0.38 10.88
C LEU A 75 6.32 1.13 10.69
N PRO A 76 5.05 1.58 10.50
CA PRO A 76 4.75 2.92 10.01
C PRO A 76 5.07 4.00 11.04
N LEU A 77 5.77 5.05 10.60
CA LEU A 77 5.97 6.32 11.32
C LEU A 77 4.97 7.38 10.83
N LYS A 78 4.92 7.59 9.50
CA LYS A 78 3.96 8.49 8.84
C LYS A 78 3.24 7.74 7.73
N VAL A 79 1.97 8.04 7.55
CA VAL A 79 1.13 7.45 6.50
C VAL A 79 0.48 8.58 5.71
N ALA A 80 0.70 8.59 4.42
CA ALA A 80 0.14 9.63 3.55
C ALA A 80 -1.38 9.49 3.38
N THR A 81 -2.04 10.60 3.12
CA THR A 81 -3.41 10.60 2.61
C THR A 81 -3.45 9.89 1.25
N PRO A 82 -4.37 8.94 1.03
CA PRO A 82 -4.40 8.17 -0.19
C PRO A 82 -4.95 8.98 -1.37
N TYR A 83 -4.50 8.60 -2.57
CA TYR A 83 -5.17 8.92 -3.83
C TYR A 83 -6.06 7.74 -4.23
N TYR A 84 -7.26 8.05 -4.72
CA TYR A 84 -8.17 7.05 -5.27
C TYR A 84 -8.12 7.14 -6.79
N ALA A 85 -7.54 6.13 -7.42
CA ALA A 85 -7.27 6.13 -8.85
C ALA A 85 -8.22 5.20 -9.60
N ARG A 86 -8.64 5.65 -10.78
CA ARG A 86 -9.42 4.89 -11.75
C ARG A 86 -8.62 4.74 -13.04
N TYR A 87 -8.64 3.52 -13.56
CA TYR A 87 -8.11 3.19 -14.88
C TYR A 87 -9.22 2.50 -15.67
N SER A 88 -9.69 3.14 -16.74
CA SER A 88 -10.62 2.59 -17.71
C SER A 88 -9.87 2.07 -18.93
N ALA A 89 -10.55 1.44 -19.90
CA ALA A 89 -9.95 0.91 -21.11
C ALA A 89 -9.08 1.96 -21.84
N GLY A 90 -7.87 1.58 -22.23
CA GLY A 90 -6.85 2.45 -22.84
C GLY A 90 -6.01 3.25 -21.82
N MET A 91 -6.25 3.12 -20.52
CA MET A 91 -5.50 3.80 -19.48
C MET A 91 -4.41 2.91 -18.90
N SER A 92 -3.28 3.53 -18.53
CA SER A 92 -2.09 2.87 -17.98
C SER A 92 -1.25 3.84 -17.16
N TYR A 93 -0.23 3.34 -16.50
CA TYR A 93 0.81 4.15 -15.90
C TYR A 93 2.15 3.49 -16.19
N GLY A 94 2.98 4.12 -17.01
CA GLY A 94 4.26 3.57 -17.46
C GLY A 94 5.27 3.40 -16.33
N ASN A 95 6.42 2.83 -16.65
CA ASN A 95 7.50 2.60 -15.69
C ASN A 95 7.92 3.89 -14.99
N HIS A 96 7.93 3.85 -13.67
CA HIS A 96 8.39 4.95 -12.81
C HIS A 96 8.87 4.42 -11.46
N VAL A 97 9.50 5.29 -10.71
CA VAL A 97 9.80 5.14 -9.29
C VAL A 97 9.07 6.27 -8.58
N ASP A 98 8.53 6.01 -7.42
CA ASP A 98 7.83 7.03 -6.63
C ASP A 98 8.80 8.13 -6.16
N ASP A 99 8.30 9.36 -6.02
CA ASP A 99 9.09 10.48 -5.51
C ASP A 99 9.61 10.16 -4.10
N PRO A 100 10.90 10.37 -3.82
CA PRO A 100 11.52 9.93 -2.56
C PRO A 100 11.07 10.74 -1.34
N ILE A 101 10.70 12.00 -1.54
CA ILE A 101 10.20 12.91 -0.50
C ILE A 101 8.89 13.51 -0.99
N MET A 102 7.86 13.38 -0.20
CA MET A 102 6.50 13.82 -0.52
C MET A 102 5.93 14.69 0.61
N GLY A 103 4.76 15.28 0.37
CA GLY A 103 4.02 16.11 1.31
C GLY A 103 4.09 17.61 0.96
N GLN A 104 3.13 18.37 1.50
CA GLN A 104 3.08 19.84 1.41
C GLN A 104 3.13 20.39 2.84
N GLY A 105 4.30 20.91 3.25
CA GLY A 105 4.54 21.41 4.60
C GLY A 105 5.10 20.32 5.52
N ASP A 106 4.34 19.31 5.86
CA ASP A 106 4.84 18.15 6.61
C ASP A 106 5.42 17.09 5.65
N LEU A 107 6.72 17.19 5.40
CA LEU A 107 7.42 16.28 4.49
C LEU A 107 7.59 14.89 5.10
N TYR A 108 7.56 13.88 4.25
CA TYR A 108 7.84 12.49 4.62
C TYR A 108 8.61 11.77 3.51
N ARG A 109 9.42 10.77 3.90
CA ARG A 109 10.12 9.88 2.98
C ARG A 109 9.18 8.75 2.55
N SER A 110 9.09 8.48 1.26
CA SER A 110 8.32 7.36 0.71
C SER A 110 9.16 6.07 0.75
N ASP A 111 9.09 5.33 1.85
CA ASP A 111 9.82 4.07 1.98
C ASP A 111 9.05 2.88 1.37
N ILE A 112 7.73 2.92 1.51
CA ILE A 112 6.83 1.84 1.12
C ILE A 112 5.62 2.43 0.40
N SER A 113 5.30 1.86 -0.75
CA SER A 113 4.06 2.11 -1.48
C SER A 113 3.03 1.05 -1.13
N VAL A 114 1.77 1.46 -1.01
CA VAL A 114 0.65 0.56 -0.80
C VAL A 114 -0.41 0.79 -1.86
N THR A 115 -0.91 -0.30 -2.43
CA THR A 115 -2.07 -0.30 -3.32
C THR A 115 -3.15 -1.18 -2.71
N ILE A 116 -4.31 -0.60 -2.43
CA ILE A 116 -5.51 -1.29 -1.93
C ILE A 116 -6.46 -1.43 -3.11
N PHE A 117 -6.85 -2.65 -3.45
CA PHE A 117 -7.72 -2.95 -4.58
C PHE A 117 -9.18 -2.73 -4.20
N LEU A 118 -9.89 -1.90 -4.96
CA LEU A 118 -11.31 -1.64 -4.80
C LEU A 118 -12.15 -2.32 -5.89
N SER A 119 -11.52 -2.74 -7.01
CA SER A 119 -12.10 -3.62 -8.04
C SER A 119 -11.51 -5.02 -7.89
N GLY A 120 -12.32 -6.05 -8.16
CA GLY A 120 -11.87 -7.44 -8.23
C GLY A 120 -11.18 -7.77 -9.56
N PRO A 121 -10.44 -8.90 -9.65
CA PRO A 121 -9.78 -9.31 -10.89
C PRO A 121 -10.74 -9.51 -12.07
N GLU A 122 -12.00 -9.83 -11.81
CA GLU A 122 -13.08 -10.05 -12.78
C GLU A 122 -13.67 -8.75 -13.32
N ASP A 123 -13.51 -7.64 -12.62
CA ASP A 123 -14.09 -6.33 -12.98
C ASP A 123 -13.38 -5.70 -14.18
N TYR A 124 -12.14 -6.12 -14.51
CA TYR A 124 -11.33 -5.54 -15.58
C TYR A 124 -10.33 -6.53 -16.19
N ASP A 125 -9.88 -6.29 -17.42
CA ASP A 125 -8.80 -7.03 -18.07
C ASP A 125 -7.56 -6.14 -18.22
N GLY A 126 -6.36 -6.74 -18.17
CA GLY A 126 -5.12 -5.98 -18.04
C GLY A 126 -5.00 -5.32 -16.66
N GLY A 127 -4.37 -4.15 -16.60
CA GLY A 127 -4.31 -3.32 -15.38
C GLY A 127 -3.53 -3.91 -14.23
N GLU A 128 -2.67 -4.91 -14.45
CA GLU A 128 -1.79 -5.46 -13.42
C GLU A 128 -0.85 -4.38 -12.91
N LEU A 129 -0.65 -4.33 -11.59
CA LEU A 129 0.50 -3.64 -11.01
C LEU A 129 1.72 -4.54 -11.22
N VAL A 130 2.67 -4.07 -12.02
CA VAL A 130 3.89 -4.81 -12.35
C VAL A 130 5.06 -4.16 -11.63
N ILE A 131 5.76 -4.93 -10.79
CA ILE A 131 6.86 -4.46 -9.96
C ILE A 131 8.13 -5.18 -10.38
N GLN A 132 9.18 -4.44 -10.71
CA GLN A 132 10.49 -5.01 -11.03
C GLN A 132 11.20 -5.42 -9.73
N THR A 133 11.69 -6.65 -9.72
CA THR A 133 12.51 -7.19 -8.62
C THR A 133 13.80 -7.75 -9.16
N PRO A 134 14.82 -8.03 -8.32
CA PRO A 134 16.06 -8.70 -8.76
C PRO A 134 15.82 -10.07 -9.41
N PHE A 135 14.65 -10.68 -9.18
CA PHE A 135 14.28 -11.99 -9.72
C PHE A 135 13.27 -11.92 -10.87
N GLY A 136 13.09 -10.74 -11.46
CA GLY A 136 12.15 -10.50 -12.57
C GLY A 136 10.91 -9.71 -12.16
N GLU A 137 10.00 -9.55 -13.10
CA GLU A 137 8.74 -8.82 -12.88
C GLU A 137 7.74 -9.63 -12.06
N GLN A 138 7.10 -8.96 -11.11
CA GLN A 138 6.00 -9.50 -10.33
C GLN A 138 4.69 -8.83 -10.77
N PHE A 139 3.74 -9.64 -11.20
CA PHE A 139 2.42 -9.18 -11.65
C PHE A 139 1.42 -9.31 -10.49
N VAL A 140 0.84 -8.19 -10.08
CA VAL A 140 -0.05 -8.12 -8.93
C VAL A 140 -1.43 -7.67 -9.37
N LYS A 141 -2.43 -8.54 -9.18
CA LYS A 141 -3.85 -8.29 -9.41
C LYS A 141 -4.64 -9.06 -8.35
N LEU A 142 -5.08 -8.37 -7.32
CA LEU A 142 -5.64 -8.98 -6.11
C LEU A 142 -7.16 -8.83 -6.05
N PRO A 143 -7.85 -9.67 -5.28
CA PRO A 143 -9.26 -9.47 -4.96
C PRO A 143 -9.53 -8.09 -4.39
N ALA A 144 -10.74 -7.58 -4.63
CA ALA A 144 -11.19 -6.34 -3.99
C ALA A 144 -11.20 -6.49 -2.46
N GLY A 145 -10.72 -5.46 -1.76
CA GLY A 145 -10.52 -5.49 -0.31
C GLY A 145 -9.11 -5.90 0.13
N ASP A 146 -8.33 -6.54 -0.73
CA ASP A 146 -6.93 -6.87 -0.47
C ASP A 146 -6.02 -5.68 -0.80
N ALA A 147 -4.79 -5.73 -0.27
CA ALA A 147 -3.75 -4.76 -0.60
C ALA A 147 -2.40 -5.43 -0.84
N VAL A 148 -1.50 -4.68 -1.48
CA VAL A 148 -0.08 -5.03 -1.58
C VAL A 148 0.75 -3.87 -1.10
N ILE A 149 1.81 -4.17 -0.36
CA ILE A 149 2.87 -3.23 0.01
C ILE A 149 4.19 -3.66 -0.64
N TYR A 150 4.95 -2.69 -1.13
CA TYR A 150 6.24 -2.90 -1.78
C TYR A 150 7.17 -1.69 -1.60
N PRO A 151 8.49 -1.83 -1.77
CA PRO A 151 9.42 -0.70 -1.64
C PRO A 151 9.12 0.38 -2.69
N SER A 152 8.94 1.63 -2.28
CA SER A 152 8.70 2.78 -3.18
C SER A 152 9.86 3.02 -4.15
N SER A 153 11.06 2.52 -3.82
CA SER A 153 12.25 2.56 -4.68
C SER A 153 12.23 1.57 -5.85
N SER A 154 11.24 0.66 -5.90
CA SER A 154 11.11 -0.29 -7.00
C SER A 154 10.59 0.40 -8.25
N VAL A 155 11.16 0.09 -9.42
CA VAL A 155 10.54 0.45 -10.69
C VAL A 155 9.24 -0.34 -10.83
N HIS A 156 8.15 0.36 -11.12
CA HIS A 156 6.85 -0.29 -11.28
C HIS A 156 5.98 0.43 -12.32
N ARG A 157 4.94 -0.25 -12.77
CA ARG A 157 3.96 0.27 -13.72
C ARG A 157 2.57 -0.31 -13.47
N VAL A 158 1.55 0.32 -14.01
CA VAL A 158 0.22 -0.27 -14.20
C VAL A 158 0.06 -0.58 -15.69
N ALA A 159 -0.09 -1.86 -16.03
CA ALA A 159 -0.35 -2.30 -17.39
C ALA A 159 -1.64 -1.66 -17.93
N GLU A 160 -1.79 -1.59 -19.25
CA GLU A 160 -2.97 -1.04 -19.86
C GLU A 160 -4.22 -1.86 -19.47
N VAL A 161 -5.26 -1.16 -19.03
CA VAL A 161 -6.60 -1.75 -18.87
C VAL A 161 -7.23 -1.87 -20.24
N THR A 162 -7.61 -3.08 -20.64
CA THR A 162 -8.19 -3.33 -21.96
C THR A 162 -9.71 -3.46 -21.93
N ARG A 163 -10.31 -3.77 -20.76
CA ARG A 163 -11.74 -3.83 -20.51
C ARG A 163 -12.04 -3.45 -19.05
N GLY A 164 -13.21 -2.88 -18.81
CA GLY A 164 -13.73 -2.60 -17.47
C GLY A 164 -13.05 -1.43 -16.78
N GLU A 165 -13.09 -1.42 -15.46
CA GLU A 165 -12.51 -0.36 -14.63
C GLU A 165 -11.72 -0.92 -13.44
N ARG A 166 -10.46 -0.53 -13.35
CA ARG A 166 -9.61 -0.79 -12.18
C ARG A 166 -9.69 0.40 -11.22
N LEU A 167 -10.24 0.16 -10.03
CA LEU A 167 -10.31 1.13 -8.94
C LEU A 167 -9.37 0.73 -7.83
N VAL A 168 -8.54 1.66 -7.34
CA VAL A 168 -7.59 1.43 -6.24
C VAL A 168 -7.45 2.67 -5.36
N ALA A 169 -7.04 2.45 -4.11
CA ALA A 169 -6.46 3.48 -3.27
C ALA A 169 -4.94 3.27 -3.21
N VAL A 170 -4.18 4.34 -3.44
CA VAL A 170 -2.71 4.33 -3.40
C VAL A 170 -2.22 5.28 -2.33
N SER A 171 -1.29 4.85 -1.49
CA SER A 171 -0.70 5.68 -0.45
C SER A 171 0.77 5.31 -0.23
N TRP A 172 1.50 6.14 0.52
CA TRP A 172 2.90 5.95 0.85
C TRP A 172 3.11 6.00 2.35
N ILE A 173 4.12 5.27 2.79
CA ILE A 173 4.46 5.14 4.20
C ILE A 173 5.92 5.48 4.40
N GLN A 174 6.18 6.39 5.33
CA GLN A 174 7.50 6.48 5.96
C GLN A 174 7.56 5.47 7.07
N SER A 175 8.50 4.54 6.98
CA SER A 175 8.74 3.54 8.03
C SER A 175 9.63 4.10 9.14
N MET A 176 9.42 3.64 10.37
CA MET A 176 10.37 3.83 11.45
C MET A 176 11.72 3.18 11.17
N VAL A 177 11.75 2.11 10.36
CA VAL A 177 12.98 1.42 9.96
C VAL A 177 13.21 1.67 8.48
N ARG A 178 14.21 2.53 8.17
CA ARG A 178 14.49 2.98 6.81
C ARG A 178 14.94 1.86 5.89
N ASP A 179 15.78 0.97 6.39
CA ASP A 179 16.39 -0.12 5.63
C ASP A 179 15.35 -1.21 5.30
N PRO A 180 15.10 -1.53 4.01
CA PRO A 180 14.11 -2.53 3.60
C PRO A 180 14.49 -3.96 4.01
N ASP A 181 15.78 -4.29 4.11
CA ASP A 181 16.22 -5.64 4.51
C ASP A 181 16.01 -5.84 6.01
N LYS A 182 16.31 -4.81 6.82
CA LYS A 182 16.00 -4.82 8.25
C LYS A 182 14.49 -4.95 8.50
N ARG A 183 13.65 -4.26 7.71
CA ARG A 183 12.18 -4.44 7.81
C ARG A 183 11.76 -5.87 7.49
N SER A 184 12.34 -6.48 6.46
CA SER A 184 12.05 -7.88 6.10
C SER A 184 12.41 -8.83 7.24
N LEU A 185 13.62 -8.69 7.81
CA LEU A 185 14.08 -9.50 8.94
C LEU A 185 13.18 -9.33 10.18
N LEU A 186 12.80 -8.08 10.50
CA LEU A 186 11.88 -7.82 11.61
C LEU A 186 10.50 -8.42 11.38
N HIS A 187 9.98 -8.37 10.15
CA HIS A 187 8.69 -8.95 9.84
C HIS A 187 8.70 -10.48 10.00
N GLU A 188 9.70 -11.17 9.47
CA GLU A 188 9.88 -12.61 9.63
C GLU A 188 10.04 -13.01 11.10
N LEU A 189 10.90 -12.30 11.82
CA LEU A 189 11.10 -12.54 13.25
C LEU A 189 9.82 -12.31 14.05
N ASN A 190 9.02 -11.28 13.69
CA ASN A 190 7.75 -11.03 14.35
C ASN A 190 6.73 -12.15 14.12
N GLN A 191 6.68 -12.74 12.93
CA GLN A 191 5.81 -13.89 12.66
C GLN A 191 6.16 -15.08 13.56
N ALA A 192 7.45 -15.41 13.67
CA ALA A 192 7.92 -16.47 14.58
C ALA A 192 7.62 -16.12 16.05
N ARG A 193 7.86 -14.86 16.44
CA ARG A 193 7.59 -14.36 17.79
C ARG A 193 6.10 -14.47 18.15
N GLU A 194 5.20 -14.03 17.28
CA GLU A 194 3.74 -14.11 17.52
C GLU A 194 3.28 -15.55 17.67
N LYS A 195 3.79 -16.45 16.83
CA LYS A 195 3.50 -17.89 16.96
C LYS A 195 3.98 -18.45 18.30
N LEU A 196 5.20 -18.15 18.73
CA LEU A 196 5.74 -18.60 20.01
C LEU A 196 4.94 -18.04 21.19
N LEU A 197 4.59 -16.74 21.15
CA LEU A 197 3.76 -16.11 22.19
C LEU A 197 2.36 -16.72 22.28
N HIS A 198 1.81 -17.20 21.18
CA HIS A 198 0.52 -17.91 21.17
C HIS A 198 0.67 -19.33 21.71
N ASP A 199 1.63 -20.11 21.20
CA ASP A 199 1.74 -21.55 21.44
C ASP A 199 2.39 -21.88 22.80
N ASN A 200 3.44 -21.12 23.18
CA ASN A 200 4.27 -21.37 24.39
C ASN A 200 4.68 -20.06 25.08
N PRO A 201 3.73 -19.27 25.62
CA PRO A 201 4.00 -17.92 26.13
C PRO A 201 4.98 -17.90 27.33
N GLN A 202 5.07 -18.98 28.09
CA GLN A 202 5.91 -19.09 29.29
C GLN A 202 7.31 -19.68 29.03
N ALA A 203 7.58 -20.12 27.79
CA ALA A 203 8.90 -20.71 27.47
C ALA A 203 10.02 -19.67 27.49
N VAL A 204 11.21 -20.09 27.92
CA VAL A 204 12.41 -19.23 27.96
C VAL A 204 12.78 -18.78 26.55
N GLU A 205 12.63 -19.63 25.57
CA GLU A 205 12.87 -19.35 24.13
C GLU A 205 11.93 -18.26 23.62
N THR A 206 10.65 -18.31 23.99
CA THR A 206 9.67 -17.27 23.66
C THR A 206 10.08 -15.92 24.21
N SER A 207 10.49 -15.88 25.48
CA SER A 207 10.99 -14.65 26.12
C SER A 207 12.23 -14.12 25.40
N ARG A 208 13.19 -14.97 25.03
CA ARG A 208 14.42 -14.58 24.32
C ARG A 208 14.10 -13.99 22.95
N VAL A 209 13.25 -14.65 22.16
CA VAL A 209 12.82 -14.15 20.84
C VAL A 209 12.09 -12.82 20.97
N ASN A 210 11.18 -12.69 21.95
CA ASN A 210 10.46 -11.46 22.22
C ASN A 210 11.38 -10.30 22.60
N HIS A 211 12.34 -10.52 23.51
CA HIS A 211 13.30 -9.49 23.90
C HIS A 211 14.21 -9.09 22.74
N THR A 212 14.66 -10.05 21.94
CA THR A 212 15.49 -9.79 20.77
C THR A 212 14.74 -8.92 19.76
N TYR A 213 13.50 -9.28 19.42
CA TYR A 213 12.66 -8.49 18.50
C TYR A 213 12.50 -7.03 18.99
N ILE A 214 12.10 -6.85 20.24
CA ILE A 214 11.88 -5.52 20.83
C ILE A 214 13.16 -4.67 20.77
N ASN A 215 14.32 -5.27 21.07
CA ASN A 215 15.59 -4.55 21.04
C ASN A 215 16.05 -4.25 19.61
N LEU A 216 15.85 -5.14 18.65
CA LEU A 216 16.15 -4.87 17.24
C LEU A 216 15.28 -3.73 16.69
N VAL A 217 13.98 -3.70 17.02
CA VAL A 217 13.11 -2.55 16.66
C VAL A 217 13.67 -1.27 17.25
N ARG A 218 14.04 -1.25 18.55
CA ARG A 218 14.63 -0.06 19.20
C ARG A 218 15.92 0.39 18.56
N MET A 219 16.80 -0.56 18.19
CA MET A 219 18.12 -0.27 17.60
C MET A 219 18.01 0.29 16.18
N TRP A 220 17.00 -0.13 15.42
CA TRP A 220 16.88 0.19 14.00
C TRP A 220 15.84 1.27 13.70
N SER A 221 15.06 1.69 14.69
CA SER A 221 14.07 2.76 14.51
C SER A 221 14.74 4.14 14.46
N GLU A 222 14.29 4.93 13.48
CA GLU A 222 14.60 6.36 13.28
C GLU A 222 13.28 7.13 13.44
N ILE A 223 13.12 7.90 14.52
CA ILE A 223 11.90 8.65 14.85
C ILE A 223 12.20 10.15 15.05
#